data_110e7e126abb0c320f2bd2f3b789ad89
#
_entry.id   110e7e126abb0c320f2bd2f3b789ad89
#
_cell.length_a   1.000
_cell.length_b   1.000
_cell.length_c   1.000
_cell.angle_alpha   90.00
_cell.angle_beta   90.00
_cell.angle_gamma   90.00
#
_symmetry.space_group_name_H-M   'P 1'
#
loop_
_entity.id
_entity.type
_entity.pdbx_description
1 polymer ?
#
loop_
_entity_poly.entity_id
_entity_poly.type
_entity_poly.pdbx_seq_one_letter_code
_entity_poly.pdbx_strand_id
1 'polypeptide(L)'
;MARNKFDVDETLESPFQWKHLKRAFQYIGRHRFQMIGALALSVLASICTLYTPKIMSRVLDEVVPAGDVQTLVRWALIYCGLIVVSIVFTVIRARVMAYVSQEIIFDIRRDLFHHLQELPFSYYDSRPAGKILVRVINYVNSVSDILSNGIINSILEIINVAVIIVFMYSMDATLATVVVSGLPVFIAIVCILKPRQRKAWQQQSNKNSNYNAYLAESIDGVKVSQLFARQEVNCSIMKRLALACRDAWMKAMYVSNAVWLSSE
;
A
#
# COMPACT_ATOMS: atom_id res chain seq x y z
N MET A 1 35.05 20.64 13.89
CA MET A 1 34.13 19.52 13.71
C MET A 1 32.71 20.02 13.91
N ALA A 2 31.87 19.99 12.87
CA ALA A 2 30.46 20.36 12.99
C ALA A 2 29.78 19.32 13.90
N ARG A 3 29.24 19.77 15.04
CA ARG A 3 28.48 18.93 15.96
C ARG A 3 27.22 18.48 15.24
N ASN A 4 27.08 17.17 14.97
CA ASN A 4 25.87 16.61 14.42
C ASN A 4 24.68 16.98 15.31
N LYS A 5 23.74 17.74 14.79
CA LYS A 5 22.53 18.13 15.50
C LYS A 5 21.46 17.06 15.23
N PHE A 6 21.38 16.08 16.11
CA PHE A 6 20.33 15.01 16.03
C PHE A 6 18.91 15.51 16.33
N ASP A 7 18.76 16.79 16.64
CA ASP A 7 17.47 17.44 16.91
C ASP A 7 16.93 18.21 15.68
N VAL A 8 17.66 18.21 14.55
CA VAL A 8 17.22 18.87 13.32
C VAL A 8 16.35 17.91 12.51
N ASP A 9 15.07 18.21 12.40
CA ASP A 9 14.15 17.48 11.53
C ASP A 9 14.44 17.84 10.07
N GLU A 10 14.72 16.85 9.23
CA GLU A 10 14.89 17.05 7.80
C GLU A 10 13.56 17.45 7.16
N THR A 11 13.63 18.48 6.28
CA THR A 11 12.46 18.85 5.47
C THR A 11 12.20 17.79 4.42
N LEU A 12 10.93 17.58 4.08
CA LEU A 12 10.53 16.65 3.01
C LEU A 12 11.31 16.92 1.73
N GLU A 13 12.15 15.99 1.34
CA GLU A 13 12.78 16.00 0.03
C GLU A 13 11.70 15.83 -1.04
N SER A 14 11.54 16.85 -1.83
CA SER A 14 10.75 16.97 -3.05
C SER A 14 9.24 16.65 -2.98
N PRO A 15 8.39 17.57 -3.46
CA PRO A 15 6.97 17.32 -3.65
C PRO A 15 6.78 16.24 -4.72
N PHE A 16 5.66 15.50 -4.60
CA PHE A 16 5.20 14.53 -5.59
C PHE A 16 5.20 15.14 -7.01
N GLN A 17 5.98 14.58 -7.93
CA GLN A 17 6.08 15.06 -9.30
C GLN A 17 5.35 14.12 -10.27
N TRP A 18 4.32 14.61 -10.94
CA TRP A 18 3.57 13.90 -11.97
C TRP A 18 4.44 13.30 -13.08
N LYS A 19 5.62 13.90 -13.36
CA LYS A 19 6.57 13.43 -14.36
C LYS A 19 7.10 12.03 -14.04
N HIS A 20 7.35 11.73 -12.76
CA HIS A 20 7.81 10.41 -12.33
C HIS A 20 6.69 9.36 -12.45
N LEU A 21 5.46 9.75 -12.15
CA LEU A 21 4.30 8.89 -12.31
C LEU A 21 4.06 8.53 -13.78
N LYS A 22 4.19 9.48 -14.70
CA LYS A 22 4.04 9.24 -16.14
C LYS A 22 5.06 8.22 -16.66
N ARG A 23 6.31 8.27 -16.20
CA ARG A 23 7.35 7.26 -16.53
C ARG A 23 6.97 5.88 -15.99
N ALA A 24 6.47 5.83 -14.77
CA ALA A 24 5.99 4.59 -14.16
C ALA A 24 4.84 3.95 -14.96
N PHE A 25 3.89 4.74 -15.44
CA PHE A 25 2.81 4.26 -16.32
C PHE A 25 3.30 3.70 -17.66
N GLN A 26 4.46 4.09 -18.17
CA GLN A 26 5.03 3.51 -19.39
C GLN A 26 5.37 2.02 -19.21
N TYR A 27 5.88 1.61 -18.05
CA TYR A 27 6.15 0.20 -17.74
C TYR A 27 4.86 -0.60 -17.61
N ILE A 28 3.83 -0.03 -16.99
CA ILE A 28 2.50 -0.64 -16.91
C ILE A 28 1.90 -0.84 -18.32
N GLY A 29 2.09 0.13 -19.22
CA GLY A 29 1.57 0.08 -20.58
C GLY A 29 2.12 -1.07 -21.44
N ARG A 30 3.33 -1.59 -21.13
CA ARG A 30 3.89 -2.77 -21.81
C ARG A 30 3.08 -4.05 -21.54
N HIS A 31 2.46 -4.16 -20.36
CA HIS A 31 1.70 -5.33 -19.91
C HIS A 31 0.18 -5.16 -19.97
N ARG A 32 -0.31 -4.24 -20.83
CA ARG A 32 -1.73 -3.85 -20.92
C ARG A 32 -2.71 -5.01 -21.11
N PHE A 33 -2.37 -6.04 -21.89
CA PHE A 33 -3.26 -7.18 -22.12
C PHE A 33 -3.44 -8.04 -20.86
N GLN A 34 -2.38 -8.28 -20.13
CA GLN A 34 -2.43 -9.01 -18.87
C GLN A 34 -3.21 -8.23 -17.80
N MET A 35 -3.07 -6.90 -17.78
CA MET A 35 -3.84 -6.03 -16.92
C MET A 35 -5.33 -6.01 -17.27
N ILE A 36 -5.69 -5.97 -18.55
CA ILE A 36 -7.09 -6.08 -18.98
C ILE A 36 -7.65 -7.45 -18.59
N GLY A 37 -6.87 -8.52 -18.72
CA GLY A 37 -7.25 -9.85 -18.27
C GLY A 37 -7.49 -9.92 -16.75
N ALA A 38 -6.60 -9.33 -15.96
CA ALA A 38 -6.76 -9.23 -14.50
C ALA A 38 -7.99 -8.40 -14.11
N LEU A 39 -8.28 -7.32 -14.85
CA LEU A 39 -9.47 -6.51 -14.68
C LEU A 39 -10.74 -7.32 -14.97
N ALA A 40 -10.79 -8.02 -16.10
CA ALA A 40 -11.93 -8.87 -16.45
C ALA A 40 -12.20 -9.94 -15.39
N LEU A 41 -11.13 -10.60 -14.91
CA LEU A 41 -11.22 -11.58 -13.80
C LEU A 41 -11.73 -10.95 -12.50
N SER A 42 -11.30 -9.73 -12.20
CA SER A 42 -11.77 -8.97 -11.03
C SER A 42 -13.27 -8.68 -11.13
N VAL A 43 -13.74 -8.19 -12.28
CA VAL A 43 -15.16 -7.92 -12.50
C VAL A 43 -15.99 -9.20 -12.42
N LEU A 44 -15.53 -10.30 -13.03
CA LEU A 44 -16.22 -11.59 -12.96
C LEU A 44 -16.30 -12.12 -11.51
N ALA A 45 -15.21 -12.04 -10.76
CA ALA A 45 -15.19 -12.41 -9.35
C ALA A 45 -16.18 -11.56 -8.52
N SER A 46 -16.20 -10.24 -8.76
CA SER A 46 -17.12 -9.32 -8.07
C SER A 46 -18.59 -9.63 -8.41
N ILE A 47 -18.90 -9.89 -9.66
CA ILE A 47 -20.27 -10.29 -10.08
C ILE A 47 -20.68 -11.58 -9.34
N CYS A 48 -19.84 -12.61 -9.33
CA CYS A 48 -20.13 -13.85 -8.59
C CYS A 48 -20.39 -13.58 -7.10
N THR A 49 -19.57 -12.74 -6.48
CA THR A 49 -19.72 -12.40 -5.05
C THR A 49 -21.00 -11.57 -4.80
N LEU A 50 -21.35 -10.64 -5.68
CA LEU A 50 -22.55 -9.81 -5.55
C LEU A 50 -23.85 -10.58 -5.75
N TYR A 51 -23.84 -11.70 -6.52
CA TYR A 51 -25.01 -12.56 -6.64
C TYR A 51 -25.27 -13.41 -5.37
N THR A 52 -24.26 -13.61 -4.53
CA THR A 52 -24.37 -14.42 -3.31
C THR A 52 -25.45 -13.92 -2.33
N PRO A 53 -25.52 -12.62 -1.96
CA PRO A 53 -26.61 -12.09 -1.12
C PRO A 53 -27.99 -12.23 -1.76
N LYS A 54 -28.09 -12.06 -3.09
CA LYS A 54 -29.35 -12.18 -3.82
C LYS A 54 -29.90 -13.60 -3.78
N ILE A 55 -29.04 -14.60 -3.90
CA ILE A 55 -29.43 -16.02 -3.73
C ILE A 55 -29.88 -16.27 -2.30
N MET A 56 -29.17 -15.74 -1.31
CA MET A 56 -29.52 -15.92 0.09
C MET A 56 -30.88 -15.31 0.43
N SER A 57 -31.17 -14.08 -0.04
CA SER A 57 -32.49 -13.48 0.11
C SER A 57 -33.58 -14.38 -0.48
N ARG A 58 -33.41 -14.85 -1.72
CA ARG A 58 -34.38 -15.72 -2.38
C ARG A 58 -34.61 -17.02 -1.63
N VAL A 59 -33.57 -17.62 -1.11
CA VAL A 59 -33.67 -18.85 -0.30
C VAL A 59 -34.46 -18.61 0.99
N LEU A 60 -34.21 -17.50 1.68
CA LEU A 60 -34.87 -17.15 2.94
C LEU A 60 -36.34 -16.75 2.72
N ASP A 61 -36.63 -16.02 1.64
CA ASP A 61 -37.95 -15.44 1.40
C ASP A 61 -38.93 -16.41 0.72
N GLU A 62 -38.42 -17.26 -0.18
CA GLU A 62 -39.26 -18.15 -1.01
C GLU A 62 -39.13 -19.62 -0.65
N VAL A 63 -37.88 -20.14 -0.49
CA VAL A 63 -37.60 -21.56 -0.41
C VAL A 63 -37.83 -22.12 1.00
N VAL A 64 -37.36 -21.41 2.02
CA VAL A 64 -37.51 -21.86 3.42
C VAL A 64 -38.98 -21.87 3.85
N PRO A 65 -39.82 -20.87 3.55
CA PRO A 65 -41.24 -20.91 3.90
C PRO A 65 -42.01 -22.03 3.14
N ALA A 66 -41.58 -22.38 1.93
CA ALA A 66 -42.20 -23.46 1.15
C ALA A 66 -41.90 -24.88 1.69
N GLY A 67 -40.90 -25.04 2.57
CA GLY A 67 -40.54 -26.34 3.17
C GLY A 67 -39.97 -27.36 2.18
N ASP A 68 -39.59 -26.94 0.96
CA ASP A 68 -39.08 -27.84 -0.09
C ASP A 68 -37.56 -28.04 0.08
N VAL A 69 -37.20 -29.17 0.70
CA VAL A 69 -35.83 -29.58 0.96
C VAL A 69 -35.03 -29.79 -0.34
N GLN A 70 -35.68 -30.30 -1.42
CA GLN A 70 -34.99 -30.56 -2.67
C GLN A 70 -34.57 -29.28 -3.37
N THR A 71 -35.43 -28.28 -3.37
CA THR A 71 -35.15 -26.95 -3.91
C THR A 71 -34.09 -26.25 -3.05
N LEU A 72 -34.13 -26.40 -1.71
CA LEU A 72 -33.10 -25.84 -0.82
C LEU A 72 -31.71 -26.39 -1.12
N VAL A 73 -31.58 -27.73 -1.27
CA VAL A 73 -30.29 -28.35 -1.62
C VAL A 73 -29.78 -27.86 -2.97
N ARG A 74 -30.63 -27.69 -3.97
CA ARG A 74 -30.25 -27.19 -5.28
C ARG A 74 -29.69 -25.76 -5.19
N TRP A 75 -30.33 -24.83 -4.45
CA TRP A 75 -29.86 -23.49 -4.25
C TRP A 75 -28.57 -23.45 -3.41
N ALA A 76 -28.44 -24.32 -2.42
CA ALA A 76 -27.19 -24.45 -1.66
C ALA A 76 -26.01 -24.88 -2.54
N LEU A 77 -26.22 -25.81 -3.46
CA LEU A 77 -25.17 -26.23 -4.42
C LEU A 77 -24.80 -25.08 -5.38
N ILE A 78 -25.77 -24.31 -5.87
CA ILE A 78 -25.51 -23.14 -6.72
C ILE A 78 -24.71 -22.08 -5.94
N TYR A 79 -25.08 -21.80 -4.70
CA TYR A 79 -24.39 -20.87 -3.81
C TYR A 79 -22.93 -21.29 -3.57
N CYS A 80 -22.70 -22.54 -3.20
CA CYS A 80 -21.34 -23.08 -3.05
C CYS A 80 -20.54 -23.02 -4.36
N GLY A 81 -21.19 -23.35 -5.48
CA GLY A 81 -20.56 -23.25 -6.81
C GLY A 81 -20.10 -21.84 -7.15
N LEU A 82 -20.93 -20.81 -6.90
CA LEU A 82 -20.56 -19.41 -7.12
C LEU A 82 -19.38 -18.97 -6.24
N ILE A 83 -19.35 -19.41 -4.98
CA ILE A 83 -18.21 -19.11 -4.10
C ILE A 83 -16.92 -19.73 -4.65
N VAL A 84 -16.96 -21.00 -5.04
CA VAL A 84 -15.78 -21.68 -5.61
C VAL A 84 -15.31 -20.98 -6.88
N VAL A 85 -16.20 -20.62 -7.78
CA VAL A 85 -15.89 -19.89 -9.02
C VAL A 85 -15.28 -18.51 -8.71
N SER A 86 -15.83 -17.78 -7.75
CA SER A 86 -15.29 -16.48 -7.29
C SER A 86 -13.87 -16.62 -6.73
N ILE A 87 -13.62 -17.64 -5.92
CA ILE A 87 -12.29 -17.95 -5.38
C ILE A 87 -11.30 -18.25 -6.51
N VAL A 88 -11.70 -19.08 -7.49
CA VAL A 88 -10.85 -19.44 -8.63
C VAL A 88 -10.47 -18.19 -9.42
N PHE A 89 -11.43 -17.31 -9.75
CA PHE A 89 -11.14 -16.05 -10.44
C PHE A 89 -10.19 -15.15 -9.63
N THR A 90 -10.41 -15.05 -8.32
CA THR A 90 -9.54 -14.27 -7.43
C THR A 90 -8.11 -14.81 -7.39
N VAL A 91 -7.94 -16.14 -7.33
CA VAL A 91 -6.62 -16.79 -7.32
C VAL A 91 -5.91 -16.59 -8.67
N ILE A 92 -6.62 -16.77 -9.79
CA ILE A 92 -6.05 -16.56 -11.13
C ILE A 92 -5.63 -15.08 -11.27
N ARG A 93 -6.49 -14.14 -10.88
CA ARG A 93 -6.18 -12.70 -10.87
C ARG A 93 -4.92 -12.40 -10.07
N ALA A 94 -4.83 -12.95 -8.85
CA ALA A 94 -3.68 -12.73 -7.97
C ALA A 94 -2.37 -13.27 -8.59
N ARG A 95 -2.41 -14.43 -9.25
CA ARG A 95 -1.25 -14.98 -9.97
C ARG A 95 -0.84 -14.10 -11.16
N VAL A 96 -1.80 -13.67 -11.98
CA VAL A 96 -1.53 -12.77 -13.11
C VAL A 96 -0.91 -11.48 -12.62
N MET A 97 -1.45 -10.88 -11.54
CA MET A 97 -0.92 -9.65 -10.95
C MET A 97 0.50 -9.83 -10.38
N ALA A 98 0.76 -10.94 -9.69
CA ALA A 98 2.09 -11.25 -9.19
C ALA A 98 3.11 -11.39 -10.34
N TYR A 99 2.72 -12.06 -11.43
CA TYR A 99 3.55 -12.20 -12.62
C TYR A 99 3.85 -10.82 -13.26
N VAL A 100 2.82 -10.02 -13.52
CA VAL A 100 2.98 -8.66 -14.09
C VAL A 100 3.87 -7.79 -13.21
N SER A 101 3.73 -7.88 -11.89
CA SER A 101 4.58 -7.16 -10.96
C SER A 101 6.06 -7.52 -11.10
N GLN A 102 6.38 -8.82 -11.23
CA GLN A 102 7.75 -9.27 -11.40
C GLN A 102 8.32 -8.88 -12.77
N GLU A 103 7.52 -8.90 -13.82
CA GLU A 103 7.92 -8.43 -15.15
C GLU A 103 8.24 -6.92 -15.16
N ILE A 104 7.43 -6.11 -14.47
CA ILE A 104 7.70 -4.67 -14.30
C ILE A 104 9.02 -4.46 -13.55
N ILE A 105 9.27 -5.22 -12.48
CA ILE A 105 10.56 -5.17 -11.73
C ILE A 105 11.72 -5.52 -12.66
N PHE A 106 11.57 -6.58 -13.43
CA PHE A 106 12.60 -7.04 -14.37
C PHE A 106 12.89 -5.96 -15.42
N ASP A 107 11.85 -5.39 -16.03
CA ASP A 107 12.01 -4.32 -17.03
C ASP A 107 12.73 -3.09 -16.44
N ILE A 108 12.32 -2.63 -15.25
CA ILE A 108 12.95 -1.49 -14.59
C ILE A 108 14.43 -1.80 -14.29
N ARG A 109 14.73 -3.00 -13.76
CA ARG A 109 16.11 -3.38 -13.44
C ARG A 109 16.97 -3.47 -14.69
N ARG A 110 16.45 -4.06 -15.76
CA ARG A 110 17.15 -4.16 -17.04
C ARG A 110 17.45 -2.79 -17.62
N ASP A 111 16.45 -1.91 -17.69
CA ASP A 111 16.62 -0.57 -18.25
C ASP A 111 17.57 0.27 -17.38
N LEU A 112 17.51 0.12 -16.05
CA LEU A 112 18.43 0.79 -15.12
C LEU A 112 19.85 0.26 -15.26
N PHE A 113 20.03 -1.06 -15.37
CA PHE A 113 21.37 -1.66 -15.54
C PHE A 113 22.00 -1.21 -16.85
N HIS A 114 21.24 -1.19 -17.95
CA HIS A 114 21.72 -0.69 -19.24
C HIS A 114 22.16 0.77 -19.11
N HIS A 115 21.34 1.62 -18.49
CA HIS A 115 21.70 3.01 -18.27
C HIS A 115 22.97 3.19 -17.42
N LEU A 116 23.14 2.35 -16.39
CA LEU A 116 24.36 2.38 -15.57
C LEU A 116 25.61 2.06 -16.40
N GLN A 117 25.54 1.15 -17.38
CA GLN A 117 26.69 0.83 -18.23
C GLN A 117 27.10 1.97 -19.19
N GLU A 118 26.18 2.91 -19.45
CA GLU A 118 26.42 4.06 -20.32
C GLU A 118 26.92 5.30 -19.58
N LEU A 119 26.91 5.29 -18.23
CA LEU A 119 27.33 6.43 -17.43
C LEU A 119 28.85 6.64 -17.46
N PRO A 120 29.30 7.92 -17.45
CA PRO A 120 30.74 8.24 -17.47
C PRO A 120 31.43 7.83 -16.16
N PHE A 121 32.74 7.56 -16.23
CA PHE A 121 33.55 7.17 -15.06
C PHE A 121 33.46 8.17 -13.91
N SER A 122 33.34 9.47 -14.19
CA SER A 122 33.19 10.50 -13.17
C SER A 122 31.96 10.29 -12.24
N TYR A 123 30.94 9.58 -12.72
CA TYR A 123 29.79 9.20 -11.88
C TYR A 123 30.20 8.16 -10.83
N TYR A 124 31.04 7.21 -11.20
CA TYR A 124 31.50 6.12 -10.32
C TYR A 124 32.56 6.59 -9.34
N ASP A 125 33.46 7.46 -9.78
CA ASP A 125 34.53 8.04 -8.94
C ASP A 125 33.97 8.90 -7.81
N SER A 126 32.85 9.57 -8.07
CA SER A 126 32.21 10.47 -7.11
C SER A 126 31.27 9.78 -6.10
N ARG A 127 30.99 8.48 -6.26
CA ARG A 127 29.99 7.75 -5.46
C ARG A 127 30.48 6.38 -5.02
N PRO A 128 30.33 6.04 -3.71
CA PRO A 128 30.63 4.69 -3.24
C PRO A 128 29.75 3.63 -3.93
N ALA A 129 30.34 2.52 -4.33
CA ALA A 129 29.64 1.41 -5.02
C ALA A 129 28.43 0.90 -4.23
N GLY A 130 28.50 0.89 -2.90
CA GLY A 130 27.40 0.51 -2.02
C GLY A 130 26.16 1.40 -2.18
N LYS A 131 26.31 2.72 -2.38
CA LYS A 131 25.17 3.62 -2.64
C LYS A 131 24.50 3.34 -3.98
N ILE A 132 25.27 2.98 -5.00
CA ILE A 132 24.75 2.58 -6.31
C ILE A 132 23.95 1.29 -6.18
N LEU A 133 24.49 0.30 -5.47
CA LEU A 133 23.84 -0.98 -5.24
C LEU A 133 22.48 -0.84 -4.50
N VAL A 134 22.44 -0.02 -3.44
CA VAL A 134 21.21 0.28 -2.71
C VAL A 134 20.14 0.88 -3.64
N ARG A 135 20.53 1.78 -4.55
CA ARG A 135 19.61 2.38 -5.52
C ARG A 135 19.04 1.35 -6.50
N VAL A 136 19.89 0.47 -7.00
CA VAL A 136 19.50 -0.55 -7.98
C VAL A 136 18.61 -1.63 -7.37
N ILE A 137 18.84 -1.99 -6.13
CA ILE A 137 18.10 -3.07 -5.46
C ILE A 137 16.89 -2.50 -4.68
N ASN A 138 17.15 -1.67 -3.68
CA ASN A 138 16.09 -1.29 -2.72
C ASN A 138 15.12 -0.26 -3.30
N TYR A 139 15.61 0.74 -4.05
CA TYR A 139 14.71 1.75 -4.60
C TYR A 139 13.88 1.20 -5.76
N VAL A 140 14.42 0.27 -6.56
CA VAL A 140 13.62 -0.41 -7.60
C VAL A 140 12.52 -1.24 -6.98
N ASN A 141 12.82 -1.99 -5.90
CA ASN A 141 11.79 -2.74 -5.18
C ASN A 141 10.69 -1.80 -4.64
N SER A 142 11.08 -0.69 -3.99
CA SER A 142 10.11 0.27 -3.46
C SER A 142 9.24 0.91 -4.55
N VAL A 143 9.81 1.25 -5.71
CA VAL A 143 9.05 1.77 -6.86
C VAL A 143 8.09 0.71 -7.40
N SER A 144 8.53 -0.54 -7.49
CA SER A 144 7.70 -1.64 -7.93
C SER A 144 6.54 -1.91 -6.99
N ASP A 145 6.78 -1.89 -5.69
CA ASP A 145 5.72 -2.07 -4.68
C ASP A 145 4.65 -0.98 -4.80
N ILE A 146 5.06 0.27 -5.01
CA ILE A 146 4.14 1.39 -5.25
C ILE A 146 3.34 1.18 -6.54
N LEU A 147 3.98 0.72 -7.61
CA LEU A 147 3.31 0.49 -8.89
C LEU A 147 2.34 -0.67 -8.82
N SER A 148 2.79 -1.82 -8.34
CA SER A 148 2.03 -3.08 -8.37
C SER A 148 0.97 -3.11 -7.28
N ASN A 149 1.36 -2.90 -6.03
CA ASN A 149 0.45 -2.99 -4.89
C ASN A 149 -0.30 -1.68 -4.63
N GLY A 150 0.25 -0.54 -5.03
CA GLY A 150 -0.39 0.76 -4.89
C GLY A 150 -1.30 1.08 -6.07
N ILE A 151 -0.73 1.53 -7.17
CA ILE A 151 -1.48 2.15 -8.27
C ILE A 151 -2.39 1.16 -8.99
N ILE A 152 -1.86 -0.01 -9.36
CA ILE A 152 -2.62 -1.00 -10.15
C ILE A 152 -3.79 -1.54 -9.33
N ASN A 153 -3.54 -1.95 -8.06
CA ASN A 153 -4.61 -2.41 -7.20
C ASN A 153 -5.66 -1.32 -6.95
N SER A 154 -5.23 -0.06 -6.76
CA SER A 154 -6.18 1.06 -6.60
C SER A 154 -7.10 1.24 -7.81
N ILE A 155 -6.58 1.09 -9.03
CA ILE A 155 -7.40 1.16 -10.26
C ILE A 155 -8.41 0.01 -10.28
N LEU A 156 -7.99 -1.21 -9.96
CA LEU A 156 -8.87 -2.38 -9.91
C LEU A 156 -9.97 -2.20 -8.85
N GLU A 157 -9.64 -1.66 -7.67
CA GLU A 157 -10.62 -1.41 -6.62
C GLU A 157 -11.61 -0.31 -6.98
N ILE A 158 -11.19 0.77 -7.64
CA ILE A 158 -12.11 1.81 -8.14
C ILE A 158 -13.13 1.21 -9.11
N ILE A 159 -12.68 0.33 -10.01
CA ILE A 159 -13.57 -0.34 -10.95
C ILE A 159 -14.50 -1.31 -10.22
N ASN A 160 -14.02 -2.04 -9.22
CA ASN A 160 -14.86 -2.89 -8.38
C ASN A 160 -15.96 -2.07 -7.67
N VAL A 161 -15.61 -0.93 -7.10
CA VAL A 161 -16.59 -0.02 -6.48
C VAL A 161 -17.64 0.44 -7.50
N ALA A 162 -17.22 0.78 -8.73
CA ALA A 162 -18.16 1.14 -9.79
C ALA A 162 -19.12 -0.01 -10.13
N VAL A 163 -18.62 -1.24 -10.23
CA VAL A 163 -19.44 -2.45 -10.46
C VAL A 163 -20.44 -2.66 -9.33
N ILE A 164 -20.01 -2.50 -8.07
CA ILE A 164 -20.87 -2.63 -6.90
C ILE A 164 -21.98 -1.58 -6.95
N ILE A 165 -21.67 -0.32 -7.24
CA ILE A 165 -22.66 0.76 -7.34
C ILE A 165 -23.68 0.45 -8.45
N VAL A 166 -23.26 0.05 -9.63
CA VAL A 166 -24.15 -0.33 -10.74
C VAL A 166 -25.07 -1.48 -10.32
N PHE A 167 -24.53 -2.49 -9.65
CA PHE A 167 -25.30 -3.63 -9.16
C PHE A 167 -26.33 -3.21 -8.12
N MET A 168 -25.96 -2.36 -7.14
CA MET A 168 -26.88 -1.83 -6.13
C MET A 168 -28.06 -1.09 -6.79
N TYR A 169 -27.80 -0.22 -7.75
CA TYR A 169 -28.86 0.48 -8.48
C TYR A 169 -29.77 -0.47 -9.29
N SER A 170 -29.26 -1.61 -9.72
CA SER A 170 -30.06 -2.64 -10.41
C SER A 170 -30.99 -3.42 -9.48
N MET A 171 -30.72 -3.41 -8.16
CA MET A 171 -31.55 -4.07 -7.15
C MET A 171 -32.63 -3.14 -6.59
N ASP A 172 -32.24 -2.02 -6.04
CA ASP A 172 -33.11 -0.99 -5.50
C ASP A 172 -32.46 0.40 -5.59
N ALA A 173 -33.00 1.24 -6.46
CA ALA A 173 -32.46 2.59 -6.69
C ALA A 173 -32.58 3.50 -5.46
N THR A 174 -33.61 3.32 -4.63
CA THR A 174 -33.83 4.15 -3.46
C THR A 174 -32.79 3.85 -2.37
N LEU A 175 -32.60 2.59 -2.05
CA LEU A 175 -31.58 2.15 -1.07
C LEU A 175 -30.16 2.46 -1.58
N ALA A 176 -29.91 2.23 -2.88
CA ALA A 176 -28.61 2.56 -3.48
C ALA A 176 -28.28 4.05 -3.34
N THR A 177 -29.24 4.93 -3.59
CA THR A 177 -29.05 6.38 -3.46
C THR A 177 -28.74 6.79 -2.02
N VAL A 178 -29.40 6.22 -1.02
CA VAL A 178 -29.11 6.46 0.40
C VAL A 178 -27.67 6.07 0.74
N VAL A 179 -27.25 4.86 0.36
CA VAL A 179 -25.89 4.39 0.63
C VAL A 179 -24.84 5.23 -0.11
N VAL A 180 -25.03 5.51 -1.39
CA VAL A 180 -24.11 6.31 -2.20
C VAL A 180 -24.02 7.75 -1.69
N SER A 181 -25.10 8.33 -1.12
CA SER A 181 -25.05 9.66 -0.51
C SER A 181 -24.14 9.75 0.71
N GLY A 182 -23.84 8.64 1.37
CA GLY A 182 -22.86 8.57 2.45
C GLY A 182 -21.39 8.62 1.97
N LEU A 183 -21.10 8.21 0.72
CA LEU A 183 -19.73 8.20 0.20
C LEU A 183 -19.04 9.57 0.20
N PRO A 184 -19.68 10.69 -0.22
CA PRO A 184 -19.05 12.00 -0.16
C PRO A 184 -18.63 12.41 1.24
N VAL A 185 -19.45 12.08 2.25
CA VAL A 185 -19.15 12.37 3.66
C VAL A 185 -17.92 11.58 4.10
N PHE A 186 -17.87 10.28 3.79
CA PHE A 186 -16.73 9.43 4.07
C PHE A 186 -15.46 9.95 3.38
N ILE A 187 -15.52 10.28 2.09
CA ILE A 187 -14.41 10.83 1.33
C ILE A 187 -13.91 12.14 1.95
N ALA A 188 -14.81 13.02 2.37
CA ALA A 188 -14.45 14.28 3.04
C ALA A 188 -13.68 14.04 4.35
N ILE A 189 -14.14 13.09 5.18
CA ILE A 189 -13.47 12.70 6.43
C ILE A 189 -12.05 12.19 6.13
N VAL A 190 -11.92 11.27 5.18
CA VAL A 190 -10.62 10.71 4.78
C VAL A 190 -9.69 11.80 4.24
N CYS A 191 -10.17 12.71 3.39
CA CYS A 191 -9.39 13.82 2.86
C CYS A 191 -8.88 14.78 3.95
N ILE A 192 -9.62 14.94 5.05
CA ILE A 192 -9.21 15.76 6.19
C ILE A 192 -8.19 15.03 7.08
N LEU A 193 -8.36 13.74 7.28
CA LEU A 193 -7.52 12.95 8.18
C LEU A 193 -6.17 12.54 7.54
N LYS A 194 -6.16 12.20 6.26
CA LYS A 194 -4.94 11.75 5.53
C LYS A 194 -3.75 12.70 5.62
N PRO A 195 -3.88 14.02 5.44
CA PRO A 195 -2.74 14.94 5.59
C PRO A 195 -2.18 14.96 7.01
N ARG A 196 -3.06 14.85 8.03
CA ARG A 196 -2.64 14.78 9.44
C ARG A 196 -1.89 13.48 9.72
N GLN A 197 -2.37 12.36 9.22
CA GLN A 197 -1.72 11.06 9.31
C GLN A 197 -0.32 11.11 8.65
N ARG A 198 -0.22 11.64 7.43
CA ARG A 198 1.05 11.80 6.71
C ARG A 198 2.06 12.64 7.51
N LYS A 199 1.61 13.77 8.08
CA LYS A 199 2.48 14.64 8.89
C LYS A 199 2.97 13.93 10.16
N ALA A 200 2.09 13.17 10.83
CA ALA A 200 2.44 12.43 12.04
C ALA A 200 3.47 11.32 11.75
N TRP A 201 3.28 10.54 10.69
CA TRP A 201 4.24 9.52 10.25
C TRP A 201 5.58 10.11 9.83
N GLN A 202 5.58 11.29 9.22
CA GLN A 202 6.82 11.96 8.88
C GLN A 202 7.60 12.41 10.11
N GLN A 203 6.92 12.98 11.11
CA GLN A 203 7.56 13.33 12.37
C GLN A 203 8.15 12.10 13.06
N GLN A 204 7.44 10.98 13.04
CA GLN A 204 7.94 9.70 13.55
C GLN A 204 9.19 9.24 12.79
N SER A 205 9.16 9.28 11.45
CA SER A 205 10.29 8.91 10.60
C SER A 205 11.54 9.75 10.90
N ASN A 206 11.38 11.08 11.06
CA ASN A 206 12.48 11.98 11.42
C ASN A 206 13.07 11.64 12.79
N LYS A 207 12.22 11.39 13.81
CA LYS A 207 12.71 11.01 15.15
C LYS A 207 13.40 9.65 15.14
N ASN A 208 12.90 8.70 14.36
CA ASN A 208 13.54 7.40 14.17
C ASN A 208 14.88 7.51 13.44
N SER A 209 14.99 8.36 12.43
CA SER A 209 16.24 8.64 11.73
C SER A 209 17.30 9.24 12.65
N ASN A 210 16.92 10.23 13.47
CA ASN A 210 17.79 10.85 14.44
C ASN A 210 18.27 9.85 15.52
N TYR A 211 17.37 8.97 15.98
CA TYR A 211 17.72 7.89 16.93
C TYR A 211 18.73 6.91 16.32
N ASN A 212 18.48 6.44 15.09
CA ASN A 212 19.35 5.51 14.38
C ASN A 212 20.72 6.12 14.08
N ALA A 213 20.77 7.40 13.68
CA ALA A 213 22.02 8.11 13.43
C ALA A 213 22.87 8.23 14.69
N TYR A 214 22.25 8.56 15.85
CA TYR A 214 22.94 8.60 17.13
C TYR A 214 23.43 7.23 17.55
N LEU A 215 22.64 6.18 17.34
CA LEU A 215 23.01 4.81 17.66
C LEU A 215 24.25 4.37 16.86
N ALA A 216 24.27 4.64 15.54
CA ALA A 216 25.41 4.35 14.67
C ALA A 216 26.68 5.09 15.16
N GLU A 217 26.57 6.40 15.40
CA GLU A 217 27.70 7.21 15.92
C GLU A 217 28.20 6.71 17.28
N SER A 218 27.27 6.29 18.17
CA SER A 218 27.62 5.76 19.48
C SER A 218 28.36 4.41 19.40
N ILE A 219 27.99 3.55 18.43
CA ILE A 219 28.65 2.26 18.20
C ILE A 219 30.04 2.49 17.61
N ASP A 220 30.13 3.36 16.58
CA ASP A 220 31.41 3.68 15.95
C ASP A 220 32.39 4.35 16.92
N GLY A 221 31.89 5.20 17.83
CA GLY A 221 32.65 5.91 18.84
C GLY A 221 32.77 5.21 20.20
N VAL A 222 32.40 3.92 20.31
CA VAL A 222 32.37 3.22 21.59
C VAL A 222 33.68 3.21 22.35
N LYS A 223 34.81 3.01 21.63
CA LYS A 223 36.18 3.02 22.22
C LYS A 223 36.51 4.37 22.85
N VAL A 224 36.14 5.46 22.17
CA VAL A 224 36.35 6.83 22.69
C VAL A 224 35.47 7.07 23.91
N SER A 225 34.20 6.65 23.85
CA SER A 225 33.28 6.76 25.00
C SER A 225 33.77 6.02 26.22
N GLN A 226 34.35 4.84 26.07
CA GLN A 226 34.95 4.08 27.15
C GLN A 226 36.22 4.74 27.68
N LEU A 227 37.09 5.23 26.82
CA LEU A 227 38.34 5.90 27.21
C LEU A 227 38.08 7.17 28.08
N PHE A 228 37.03 7.91 27.75
CA PHE A 228 36.65 9.13 28.47
C PHE A 228 35.54 8.93 29.52
N ALA A 229 35.20 7.70 29.87
CA ALA A 229 34.20 7.32 30.88
C ALA A 229 32.82 8.03 30.65
N ARG A 230 32.39 8.16 29.41
CA ARG A 230 31.14 8.88 29.02
C ARG A 230 29.94 7.99 28.81
N GLN A 231 29.95 6.74 29.22
CA GLN A 231 28.90 5.75 28.99
C GLN A 231 27.53 6.20 29.50
N GLU A 232 27.47 6.72 30.73
CA GLU A 232 26.22 7.18 31.36
C GLU A 232 25.60 8.37 30.58
N VAL A 233 26.45 9.31 30.13
CA VAL A 233 25.99 10.46 29.32
C VAL A 233 25.41 9.98 28.01
N ASN A 234 26.08 9.06 27.32
CA ASN A 234 25.60 8.50 26.06
C ASN A 234 24.28 7.72 26.24
N CYS A 235 24.18 6.93 27.34
CA CYS A 235 22.93 6.23 27.67
C CYS A 235 21.77 7.21 27.95
N SER A 236 22.05 8.32 28.65
CA SER A 236 21.03 9.34 28.90
C SER A 236 20.51 10.02 27.63
N ILE A 237 21.41 10.34 26.68
CA ILE A 237 21.05 10.91 25.37
C ILE A 237 20.25 9.89 24.56
N MET A 238 20.72 8.64 24.48
CA MET A 238 20.00 7.55 23.78
C MET A 238 18.58 7.38 24.35
N LYS A 239 18.43 7.35 25.69
CA LYS A 239 17.13 7.25 26.36
C LYS A 239 16.20 8.40 25.97
N ARG A 240 16.71 9.65 25.93
CA ARG A 240 15.94 10.83 25.51
C ARG A 240 15.44 10.69 24.06
N LEU A 241 16.33 10.29 23.14
CA LEU A 241 15.98 10.11 21.73
C LEU A 241 14.98 8.95 21.52
N ALA A 242 15.16 7.84 22.23
CA ALA A 242 14.23 6.71 22.21
C ALA A 242 12.84 7.10 22.72
N LEU A 243 12.76 7.89 23.80
CA LEU A 243 11.49 8.42 24.31
C LEU A 243 10.81 9.34 23.28
N ALA A 244 11.56 10.25 22.64
CA ALA A 244 11.04 11.11 21.61
C ALA A 244 10.52 10.32 20.39
N CYS A 245 11.22 9.24 20.01
CA CYS A 245 10.80 8.34 18.95
C CYS A 245 9.50 7.61 19.33
N ARG A 246 9.41 7.07 20.54
CA ARG A 246 8.21 6.43 21.09
C ARG A 246 7.01 7.37 21.08
N ASP A 247 7.17 8.59 21.57
CA ASP A 247 6.08 9.56 21.68
C ASP A 247 5.58 10.01 20.30
N ALA A 248 6.49 10.16 19.34
CA ALA A 248 6.14 10.42 17.95
C ALA A 248 5.39 9.24 17.31
N TRP A 249 5.82 8.00 17.60
CA TRP A 249 5.15 6.78 17.14
C TRP A 249 3.74 6.67 17.73
N MET A 250 3.57 6.90 19.02
CA MET A 250 2.25 6.89 19.67
C MET A 250 1.29 7.89 19.03
N LYS A 251 1.76 9.13 18.76
CA LYS A 251 0.95 10.15 18.06
C LYS A 251 0.56 9.69 16.66
N ALA A 252 1.49 9.09 15.91
CA ALA A 252 1.20 8.59 14.56
C ALA A 252 0.17 7.46 14.60
N MET A 253 0.25 6.56 15.59
CA MET A 253 -0.72 5.47 15.79
C MET A 253 -2.10 5.98 16.17
N TYR A 254 -2.22 6.96 17.08
CA TYR A 254 -3.52 7.56 17.41
C TYR A 254 -4.23 8.17 16.19
N VAL A 255 -3.48 8.91 15.36
CA VAL A 255 -4.05 9.49 14.14
C VAL A 255 -4.40 8.39 13.12
N SER A 256 -3.56 7.35 13.00
CA SER A 256 -3.83 6.21 12.11
C SER A 256 -5.07 5.44 12.54
N ASN A 257 -5.24 5.19 13.83
CA ASN A 257 -6.42 4.51 14.36
C ASN A 257 -7.70 5.34 14.15
N ALA A 258 -7.63 6.68 14.25
CA ALA A 258 -8.77 7.54 13.92
C ALA A 258 -9.17 7.43 12.45
N VAL A 259 -8.21 7.29 11.52
CA VAL A 259 -8.50 7.03 10.10
C VAL A 259 -9.13 5.66 9.92
N TRP A 260 -8.60 4.64 10.60
CA TRP A 260 -9.12 3.26 10.50
C TRP A 260 -10.55 3.15 11.04
N LEU A 261 -10.83 3.70 12.22
CA LEU A 261 -12.18 3.74 12.78
C LEU A 261 -13.20 4.49 11.91
N SER A 262 -12.75 5.47 11.12
CA SER A 262 -13.63 6.17 10.19
C SER A 262 -13.96 5.36 8.93
N SER A 263 -13.29 4.23 8.72
CA SER A 263 -13.49 3.34 7.56
C SER A 263 -14.33 2.10 7.88
N GLU A 264 -14.58 1.81 9.16
CA GLU A 264 -15.53 0.79 9.61
C GLU A 264 -16.93 1.40 9.86
#